data_ce922a6d185e4b0c484c0776dc3e2b21
#
_entry.id   ce922a6d185e4b0c484c0776dc3e2b21
#
_cell.length_a   1.000
_cell.length_b   1.000
_cell.length_c   1.000
_cell.angle_alpha   90.00
_cell.angle_beta   90.00
_cell.angle_gamma   90.00
#
_symmetry.space_group_name_H-M   'P 1'
#
loop_
_entity.id
_entity.type
_entity.pdbx_description
1 polymer ?
#
loop_
_entity_poly.entity_id
_entity_poly.type
_entity_poly.pdbx_seq_one_letter_code
_entity_poly.pdbx_strand_id
1 'polypeptide(L)'
;CSALLFPVASLCAQEVGQEVKEVRQDVEQLQQDVRELREEVRRLQEELHGFRRNSFPQCGMDTVAPYVPHRFIHRLGIEPRPQYVFPTNPFLQGENERWKPIQSSFAAHLKYSFKFRPNTCADRIYGGAYQGFGLAVTTFGDRKQLGDPVTFYVFQGARIARFNPRLSLNYEWNFGISAGWKPYDNDYNSYNGAVGSRVNAYLNAGIYLNWSLSRYFDFIIGGDFTHFSNGNTKFPNAGLNAVGLRAGLTYNFGRKSAEMAPRTVCPAFPRHFSYDLPFF
;
A
#
# COMPACT_ATOMS: atom_id res chain seq x y z
N CYS A 1 72.37 -16.68 17.27
CA CYS A 1 70.95 -16.56 16.80
C CYS A 1 70.05 -15.71 17.70
N SER A 2 70.51 -15.27 18.88
CA SER A 2 69.63 -14.50 19.83
C SER A 2 69.66 -12.97 19.66
N ALA A 3 70.49 -12.40 18.83
CA ALA A 3 70.66 -10.95 18.70
C ALA A 3 69.75 -10.27 17.62
N LEU A 4 69.06 -11.04 16.81
CA LEU A 4 68.19 -10.53 15.73
C LEU A 4 66.67 -10.57 16.06
N LEU A 5 66.29 -11.22 17.15
CA LEU A 5 64.86 -11.32 17.55
C LEU A 5 64.34 -10.10 18.33
N PHE A 6 65.19 -9.36 19.00
CA PHE A 6 64.78 -8.17 19.77
C PHE A 6 64.34 -6.96 18.93
N PRO A 7 64.99 -6.62 17.80
CA PRO A 7 64.54 -5.45 17.01
C PRO A 7 63.23 -5.72 16.25
N VAL A 8 62.93 -6.96 15.83
CA VAL A 8 61.70 -7.29 15.10
C VAL A 8 60.46 -7.26 16.03
N ALA A 9 60.60 -7.76 17.26
CA ALA A 9 59.53 -7.68 18.25
C ALA A 9 59.22 -6.22 18.68
N SER A 10 60.23 -5.35 18.71
CA SER A 10 60.06 -3.93 19.02
C SER A 10 59.37 -3.18 17.87
N LEU A 11 59.65 -3.51 16.59
CA LEU A 11 58.99 -2.92 15.43
C LEU A 11 57.51 -3.32 15.35
N CYS A 12 57.21 -4.61 15.50
CA CYS A 12 55.82 -5.09 15.54
C CYS A 12 55.02 -4.48 16.69
N ALA A 13 55.61 -4.29 17.86
CA ALA A 13 54.95 -3.65 18.99
C ALA A 13 54.65 -2.16 18.74
N GLN A 14 55.51 -1.47 17.98
CA GLN A 14 55.27 -0.07 17.57
C GLN A 14 54.18 0.04 16.50
N GLU A 15 54.17 -0.83 15.47
CA GLU A 15 53.13 -0.86 14.45
C GLU A 15 51.74 -1.17 15.06
N VAL A 16 51.63 -2.20 15.89
CA VAL A 16 50.39 -2.53 16.59
C VAL A 16 49.94 -1.38 17.51
N GLY A 17 50.89 -0.69 18.16
CA GLY A 17 50.58 0.48 18.98
C GLY A 17 50.06 1.66 18.19
N GLN A 18 50.48 1.81 16.93
CA GLN A 18 50.01 2.86 16.03
C GLN A 18 48.64 2.55 15.47
N GLU A 19 48.41 1.31 15.03
CA GLU A 19 47.08 0.86 14.59
C GLU A 19 46.02 0.98 15.70
N VAL A 20 46.35 0.63 16.93
CA VAL A 20 45.47 0.81 18.09
C VAL A 20 45.12 2.27 18.34
N LYS A 21 46.06 3.19 18.12
CA LYS A 21 45.77 4.63 18.24
C LYS A 21 44.87 5.14 17.14
N GLU A 22 45.05 4.70 15.89
CA GLU A 22 44.21 5.07 14.76
C GLU A 22 42.76 4.54 14.96
N VAL A 23 42.61 3.27 15.31
CA VAL A 23 41.29 2.69 15.63
C VAL A 23 40.61 3.44 16.78
N ARG A 24 41.39 3.87 17.79
CA ARG A 24 40.83 4.65 18.91
C ARG A 24 40.32 6.02 18.45
N GLN A 25 41.04 6.68 17.57
CA GLN A 25 40.64 7.98 16.99
C GLN A 25 39.37 7.81 16.12
N ASP A 26 39.31 6.76 15.32
CA ASP A 26 38.11 6.45 14.49
C ASP A 26 36.90 6.18 15.36
N VAL A 27 37.06 5.47 16.48
CA VAL A 27 35.95 5.22 17.42
C VAL A 27 35.53 6.53 18.12
N GLU A 28 36.41 7.41 18.48
CA GLU A 28 36.07 8.70 19.06
C GLU A 28 35.35 9.60 18.05
N GLN A 29 35.79 9.59 16.78
CA GLN A 29 35.10 10.28 15.68
C GLN A 29 33.69 9.74 15.44
N LEU A 30 33.55 8.41 15.33
CA LEU A 30 32.25 7.77 15.18
C LEU A 30 31.29 8.08 16.33
N GLN A 31 31.81 8.17 17.56
CA GLN A 31 31.00 8.56 18.71
C GLN A 31 30.53 10.01 18.63
N GLN A 32 31.35 10.88 18.04
CA GLN A 32 30.96 12.27 17.81
C GLN A 32 29.89 12.37 16.72
N ASP A 33 30.09 11.69 15.60
CA ASP A 33 29.11 11.66 14.48
C ASP A 33 27.76 11.12 14.94
N VAL A 34 27.76 10.08 15.77
CA VAL A 34 26.51 9.54 16.36
C VAL A 34 25.82 10.55 17.29
N ARG A 35 26.59 11.38 18.01
CA ARG A 35 25.99 12.45 18.84
C ARG A 35 25.36 13.52 17.98
N GLU A 36 26.05 13.97 16.93
CA GLU A 36 25.54 14.97 15.99
C GLU A 36 24.26 14.49 15.29
N LEU A 37 24.26 13.25 14.78
CA LEU A 37 23.08 12.63 14.20
C LEU A 37 21.90 12.56 15.17
N ARG A 38 22.13 12.26 16.44
CA ARG A 38 21.06 12.25 17.46
C ARG A 38 20.49 13.63 17.69
N GLU A 39 21.29 14.67 17.68
CA GLU A 39 20.82 16.04 17.83
C GLU A 39 20.02 16.50 16.60
N GLU A 40 20.46 16.14 15.40
CA GLU A 40 19.76 16.44 14.16
C GLU A 40 18.40 15.73 14.10
N VAL A 41 18.34 14.44 14.46
CA VAL A 41 17.08 13.70 14.58
C VAL A 41 16.14 14.35 15.59
N ARG A 42 16.67 14.82 16.73
CA ARG A 42 15.85 15.52 17.72
C ARG A 42 15.31 16.84 17.17
N ARG A 43 16.14 17.62 16.46
CA ARG A 43 15.72 18.86 15.79
C ARG A 43 14.62 18.62 14.78
N LEU A 44 14.80 17.62 13.91
CA LEU A 44 13.78 17.23 12.92
C LEU A 44 12.49 16.77 13.56
N GLN A 45 12.56 16.07 14.70
CA GLN A 45 11.37 15.70 15.47
C GLN A 45 10.66 16.93 16.05
N GLU A 46 11.38 17.91 16.57
CA GLU A 46 10.83 19.17 17.10
C GLU A 46 10.18 20.01 15.97
N GLU A 47 10.83 20.11 14.81
CA GLU A 47 10.28 20.77 13.63
C GLU A 47 9.00 20.07 13.13
N LEU A 48 9.01 18.75 13.05
CA LEU A 48 7.83 17.94 12.71
C LEU A 48 6.69 18.15 13.74
N HIS A 49 7.01 18.28 15.02
CA HIS A 49 6.03 18.59 16.05
C HIS A 49 5.52 20.03 15.92
N GLY A 50 6.36 20.99 15.56
CA GLY A 50 5.99 22.38 15.29
C GLY A 50 5.09 22.50 14.05
N PHE A 51 5.47 21.84 12.95
CA PHE A 51 4.68 21.77 11.73
C PHE A 51 3.32 21.11 11.98
N ARG A 52 3.29 20.05 12.76
CA ARG A 52 2.08 19.33 13.15
C ARG A 52 1.12 20.15 14.00
N ARG A 53 1.65 21.07 14.84
CA ARG A 53 0.83 21.95 15.67
C ARG A 53 0.19 23.09 14.85
N ASN A 54 0.89 23.58 13.83
CA ASN A 54 0.46 24.73 13.02
C ASN A 54 -0.35 24.29 11.79
N SER A 55 -0.20 23.07 11.29
CA SER A 55 -0.87 22.59 10.07
C SER A 55 -2.25 21.96 10.29
N PHE A 56 -2.65 21.69 11.54
CA PHE A 56 -3.98 21.19 11.84
C PHE A 56 -4.77 22.26 12.58
N PRO A 57 -5.87 22.77 12.00
CA PRO A 57 -6.77 23.66 12.74
C PRO A 57 -7.21 22.95 14.01
N GLN A 58 -6.96 23.56 15.15
CA GLN A 58 -7.46 23.08 16.43
C GLN A 58 -8.97 23.05 16.35
N CYS A 59 -9.54 21.88 16.21
CA CYS A 59 -10.96 21.67 16.39
C CYS A 59 -11.25 21.98 17.85
N GLY A 60 -11.79 23.19 18.13
CA GLY A 60 -12.03 23.67 19.50
C GLY A 60 -12.85 22.68 20.31
N MET A 61 -12.16 21.95 21.14
CA MET A 61 -12.70 21.18 22.25
C MET A 61 -11.70 21.31 23.40
N ASP A 62 -12.01 22.18 24.34
CA ASP A 62 -11.37 22.30 25.65
C ASP A 62 -11.77 21.14 26.57
N THR A 63 -11.67 19.91 26.07
CA THR A 63 -11.65 18.75 26.92
C THR A 63 -10.33 18.06 26.68
N VAL A 64 -9.51 18.02 27.72
CA VAL A 64 -8.28 17.22 27.78
C VAL A 64 -8.65 15.79 27.41
N ALA A 65 -8.60 15.50 26.12
CA ALA A 65 -8.81 14.13 25.65
C ALA A 65 -7.67 13.27 26.23
N PRO A 66 -7.97 12.19 26.93
CA PRO A 66 -6.94 11.33 27.46
C PRO A 66 -6.03 10.90 26.31
N TYR A 67 -4.72 10.95 26.53
CA TYR A 67 -3.70 10.50 25.58
C TYR A 67 -4.09 9.14 25.00
N VAL A 68 -4.42 9.10 23.71
CA VAL A 68 -4.72 7.86 23.01
C VAL A 68 -3.43 7.43 22.31
N PRO A 69 -2.70 6.44 22.84
CA PRO A 69 -1.36 6.08 22.37
C PRO A 69 -1.33 5.54 20.94
N HIS A 70 -2.47 5.10 20.40
CA HIS A 70 -2.57 4.57 19.05
C HIS A 70 -3.51 5.41 18.19
N ARG A 71 -2.93 6.19 17.26
CA ARG A 71 -3.71 7.06 16.35
C ARG A 71 -4.46 6.28 15.27
N PHE A 72 -4.00 5.07 14.98
CA PHE A 72 -4.50 4.25 13.88
C PHE A 72 -5.18 2.98 14.36
N ILE A 73 -6.10 2.50 13.55
CA ILE A 73 -6.62 1.14 13.58
C ILE A 73 -5.97 0.41 12.42
N HIS A 74 -5.31 -0.70 12.72
CA HIS A 74 -4.74 -1.60 11.73
C HIS A 74 -5.80 -2.62 11.30
N ARG A 75 -5.76 -3.03 10.04
CA ARG A 75 -6.78 -3.89 9.44
C ARG A 75 -6.13 -4.94 8.56
N LEU A 76 -6.62 -6.17 8.64
CA LEU A 76 -6.23 -7.25 7.77
C LEU A 76 -7.49 -7.79 7.08
N GLY A 77 -7.48 -7.86 5.76
CA GLY A 77 -8.64 -8.25 4.97
C GLY A 77 -8.32 -9.34 3.96
N ILE A 78 -9.31 -10.17 3.69
CA ILE A 78 -9.30 -11.14 2.60
C ILE A 78 -10.50 -10.85 1.68
N GLU A 79 -10.26 -10.85 0.37
CA GLU A 79 -11.28 -10.52 -0.62
C GLU A 79 -11.18 -11.46 -1.83
N PRO A 80 -12.05 -12.47 -1.96
CA PRO A 80 -12.30 -13.16 -3.22
C PRO A 80 -13.02 -12.21 -4.19
N ARG A 81 -12.60 -12.23 -5.46
CA ARG A 81 -13.15 -11.39 -6.54
C ARG A 81 -13.34 -12.21 -7.81
N PRO A 82 -14.52 -12.79 -8.03
CA PRO A 82 -14.90 -13.30 -9.35
C PRO A 82 -15.08 -12.12 -10.30
N GLN A 83 -14.55 -12.23 -11.52
CA GLN A 83 -14.53 -11.13 -12.48
C GLN A 83 -14.93 -11.61 -13.87
N TYR A 84 -15.60 -10.74 -14.62
CA TYR A 84 -15.83 -10.88 -16.05
C TYR A 84 -14.75 -10.12 -16.81
N VAL A 85 -14.04 -10.82 -17.69
CA VAL A 85 -13.00 -10.27 -18.55
C VAL A 85 -13.61 -9.82 -19.86
N PHE A 86 -13.40 -8.56 -20.25
CA PHE A 86 -13.87 -8.05 -21.52
C PHE A 86 -13.06 -8.64 -22.68
N PRO A 87 -13.68 -9.26 -23.68
CA PRO A 87 -13.01 -9.84 -24.83
C PRO A 87 -12.60 -8.75 -25.84
N THR A 88 -11.63 -7.94 -25.49
CA THR A 88 -11.20 -6.73 -26.24
C THR A 88 -10.28 -7.03 -27.41
N ASN A 89 -9.83 -8.27 -27.58
CA ASN A 89 -8.96 -8.69 -28.70
C ASN A 89 -9.28 -10.13 -29.13
N PRO A 90 -8.84 -10.57 -30.34
CA PRO A 90 -9.14 -11.90 -30.88
C PRO A 90 -8.72 -13.04 -29.96
N PHE A 91 -7.56 -12.93 -29.30
CA PHE A 91 -7.10 -13.95 -28.35
C PHE A 91 -8.11 -14.19 -27.20
N LEU A 92 -8.63 -13.12 -26.60
CA LEU A 92 -9.67 -13.22 -25.55
C LEU A 92 -11.02 -13.62 -26.09
N GLN A 93 -11.30 -13.37 -27.39
CA GLN A 93 -12.53 -13.78 -28.08
C GLN A 93 -12.56 -15.26 -28.42
N GLY A 94 -11.45 -15.96 -28.34
CA GLY A 94 -11.35 -17.39 -28.57
C GLY A 94 -10.32 -17.81 -29.62
N GLU A 95 -9.61 -16.89 -30.27
CA GLU A 95 -8.48 -17.20 -31.13
C GLU A 95 -7.24 -17.52 -30.26
N ASN A 96 -7.32 -18.61 -29.51
CA ASN A 96 -6.31 -19.11 -28.60
C ASN A 96 -6.16 -20.64 -28.77
N GLU A 97 -5.19 -21.26 -28.15
CA GLU A 97 -4.96 -22.71 -28.29
C GLU A 97 -6.18 -23.57 -27.91
N ARG A 98 -7.05 -23.05 -27.04
CA ARG A 98 -8.22 -23.78 -26.55
C ARG A 98 -9.47 -23.55 -27.40
N TRP A 99 -9.42 -22.61 -28.36
CA TRP A 99 -10.57 -22.20 -29.18
C TRP A 99 -11.80 -21.85 -28.36
N LYS A 100 -11.59 -21.20 -27.19
CA LYS A 100 -12.65 -20.80 -26.28
C LYS A 100 -12.41 -19.39 -25.76
N PRO A 101 -13.43 -18.57 -25.64
CA PRO A 101 -13.31 -17.23 -25.07
C PRO A 101 -12.78 -17.27 -23.63
N ILE A 102 -11.91 -16.31 -23.29
CA ILE A 102 -11.43 -16.09 -21.91
C ILE A 102 -12.21 -14.90 -21.35
N GLN A 103 -13.34 -15.19 -20.71
CA GLN A 103 -14.28 -14.19 -20.20
C GLN A 103 -14.41 -14.20 -18.68
N SER A 104 -13.71 -15.06 -17.99
CA SER A 104 -13.77 -15.15 -16.53
C SER A 104 -12.39 -15.16 -15.92
N SER A 105 -12.28 -14.49 -14.79
CA SER A 105 -11.12 -14.59 -13.93
C SER A 105 -11.56 -14.63 -12.46
N PHE A 106 -10.66 -15.12 -11.63
CA PHE A 106 -10.85 -15.13 -10.19
C PHE A 106 -9.57 -14.59 -9.53
N ALA A 107 -9.73 -13.60 -8.66
CA ALA A 107 -8.64 -13.07 -7.89
C ALA A 107 -8.88 -13.27 -6.39
N ALA A 108 -7.83 -13.67 -5.67
CA ALA A 108 -7.82 -13.74 -4.21
C ALA A 108 -6.86 -12.68 -3.68
N HIS A 109 -7.37 -11.78 -2.84
CA HIS A 109 -6.62 -10.66 -2.29
C HIS A 109 -6.38 -10.83 -0.79
N LEU A 110 -5.15 -10.56 -0.34
CA LEU A 110 -4.78 -10.35 1.05
C LEU A 110 -4.37 -8.88 1.20
N LYS A 111 -5.01 -8.16 2.15
CA LYS A 111 -4.88 -6.70 2.27
C LYS A 111 -4.54 -6.32 3.69
N TYR A 112 -3.49 -5.52 3.86
CA TYR A 112 -3.22 -4.83 5.12
C TYR A 112 -3.45 -3.33 4.95
N SER A 113 -4.17 -2.71 5.88
CA SER A 113 -4.41 -1.27 5.86
C SER A 113 -4.43 -0.67 7.26
N PHE A 114 -4.30 0.64 7.28
CA PHE A 114 -4.47 1.44 8.49
C PHE A 114 -5.36 2.65 8.20
N LYS A 115 -6.11 3.06 9.18
CA LYS A 115 -6.96 4.26 9.13
C LYS A 115 -6.92 5.01 10.46
N PHE A 116 -7.26 6.29 10.43
CA PHE A 116 -7.46 7.04 11.68
C PHE A 116 -8.60 6.43 12.50
N ARG A 117 -8.48 6.56 13.82
CA ARG A 117 -9.56 6.12 14.71
C ARG A 117 -10.85 6.88 14.39
N PRO A 118 -11.98 6.19 14.33
CA PRO A 118 -13.29 6.81 14.13
C PRO A 118 -13.55 7.91 15.16
N ASN A 119 -14.27 8.94 14.72
CA ASN A 119 -14.65 10.10 15.55
C ASN A 119 -13.50 11.01 16.01
N THR A 120 -12.27 10.80 15.52
CA THR A 120 -11.16 11.76 15.67
C THR A 120 -11.30 12.92 14.68
N CYS A 121 -10.62 14.04 14.94
CA CYS A 121 -10.57 15.16 14.02
C CYS A 121 -10.01 14.73 12.64
N ALA A 122 -8.93 13.93 12.62
CA ALA A 122 -8.35 13.39 11.39
C ALA A 122 -9.33 12.49 10.60
N ASP A 123 -10.06 11.58 11.27
CA ASP A 123 -11.08 10.75 10.60
C ASP A 123 -12.19 11.59 9.95
N ARG A 124 -12.49 12.77 10.52
CA ARG A 124 -13.49 13.68 9.95
C ARG A 124 -12.96 14.47 8.76
N ILE A 125 -11.77 15.06 8.90
CA ILE A 125 -11.11 15.84 7.84
C ILE A 125 -10.91 15.00 6.60
N TYR A 126 -10.39 13.77 6.78
CA TYR A 126 -10.08 12.87 5.67
C TYR A 126 -11.23 11.90 5.28
N GLY A 127 -12.44 12.13 5.78
CA GLY A 127 -13.61 11.34 5.39
C GLY A 127 -13.53 9.86 5.75
N GLY A 128 -12.75 9.50 6.77
CA GLY A 128 -12.51 8.08 7.12
C GLY A 128 -11.56 7.38 6.15
N ALA A 129 -10.64 8.13 5.55
CA ALA A 129 -9.64 7.59 4.64
C ALA A 129 -8.79 6.49 5.30
N TYR A 130 -8.43 5.53 4.50
CA TYR A 130 -7.53 4.42 4.87
C TYR A 130 -6.56 4.17 3.71
N GLN A 131 -5.40 3.65 4.06
CA GLN A 131 -4.33 3.34 3.12
C GLN A 131 -3.72 1.99 3.48
N GLY A 132 -3.10 1.35 2.51
CA GLY A 132 -2.45 0.08 2.75
C GLY A 132 -1.77 -0.50 1.53
N PHE A 133 -1.40 -1.75 1.67
CA PHE A 133 -0.83 -2.56 0.61
C PHE A 133 -1.51 -3.94 0.57
N GLY A 134 -1.48 -4.55 -0.58
CA GLY A 134 -2.09 -5.86 -0.79
C GLY A 134 -1.29 -6.74 -1.72
N LEU A 135 -1.56 -8.02 -1.59
CA LEU A 135 -1.12 -9.07 -2.49
C LEU A 135 -2.35 -9.72 -3.10
N ALA A 136 -2.29 -10.02 -4.38
CA ALA A 136 -3.34 -10.80 -5.05
C ALA A 136 -2.74 -11.87 -5.95
N VAL A 137 -3.46 -12.96 -6.08
CA VAL A 137 -3.21 -13.98 -7.10
C VAL A 137 -4.44 -14.01 -7.99
N THR A 138 -4.23 -13.88 -9.31
CA THR A 138 -5.31 -13.88 -10.28
C THR A 138 -5.16 -15.08 -11.23
N THR A 139 -6.25 -15.81 -11.46
CA THR A 139 -6.29 -16.87 -12.47
C THR A 139 -7.35 -16.55 -13.53
N PHE A 140 -6.99 -16.79 -14.78
CA PHE A 140 -7.87 -16.61 -15.96
C PHE A 140 -8.37 -17.97 -16.51
N GLY A 141 -8.07 -19.06 -15.80
CA GLY A 141 -8.37 -20.41 -16.27
C GLY A 141 -7.52 -20.88 -17.44
N ASP A 142 -6.53 -20.09 -17.86
CA ASP A 142 -5.57 -20.43 -18.89
C ASP A 142 -4.13 -20.17 -18.42
N ARG A 143 -3.64 -21.08 -17.58
CA ARG A 143 -2.28 -21.00 -17.01
C ARG A 143 -1.19 -21.12 -18.07
N LYS A 144 -1.47 -21.80 -19.21
CA LYS A 144 -0.49 -22.02 -20.27
C LYS A 144 -0.19 -20.74 -21.04
N GLN A 145 -1.23 -20.00 -21.41
CA GLN A 145 -1.10 -18.83 -22.26
C GLN A 145 -1.09 -17.50 -21.52
N LEU A 146 -1.76 -17.38 -20.37
CA LEU A 146 -1.76 -16.15 -19.55
C LEU A 146 -0.96 -16.28 -18.26
N GLY A 147 -0.85 -17.49 -17.70
CA GLY A 147 -0.29 -17.71 -16.37
C GLY A 147 -1.28 -17.41 -15.25
N ASP A 148 -0.79 -17.47 -14.01
CA ASP A 148 -1.50 -17.04 -12.80
C ASP A 148 -0.68 -15.93 -12.13
N PRO A 149 -0.83 -14.67 -12.56
CA PRO A 149 0.00 -13.59 -12.08
C PRO A 149 -0.25 -13.26 -10.61
N VAL A 150 0.83 -12.90 -9.92
CA VAL A 150 0.83 -12.35 -8.57
C VAL A 150 0.98 -10.84 -8.66
N THR A 151 0.13 -10.13 -7.95
CA THR A 151 0.10 -8.67 -7.94
C THR A 151 0.44 -8.15 -6.55
N PHE A 152 1.41 -7.24 -6.46
CA PHE A 152 1.62 -6.38 -5.29
C PHE A 152 1.12 -4.98 -5.61
N TYR A 153 0.35 -4.40 -4.70
CA TYR A 153 -0.24 -3.07 -4.90
C TYR A 153 -0.35 -2.27 -3.62
N VAL A 154 -0.33 -0.96 -3.76
CA VAL A 154 -0.76 0.00 -2.74
C VAL A 154 -2.19 0.41 -3.03
N PHE A 155 -2.92 0.77 -1.99
CA PHE A 155 -4.30 1.23 -2.15
C PHE A 155 -4.66 2.33 -1.18
N GLN A 156 -5.62 3.12 -1.60
CA GLN A 156 -6.26 4.14 -0.79
C GLN A 156 -7.76 4.11 -1.04
N GLY A 157 -8.51 4.35 0.01
CA GLY A 157 -9.95 4.52 -0.08
C GLY A 157 -10.47 5.46 1.00
N ALA A 158 -11.70 5.90 0.81
CA ALA A 158 -12.41 6.71 1.79
C ALA A 158 -13.91 6.44 1.72
N ARG A 159 -14.62 6.95 2.71
CA ARG A 159 -16.07 6.85 2.78
C ARG A 159 -16.71 7.93 1.92
N ILE A 160 -17.60 7.51 1.01
CA ILE A 160 -18.47 8.40 0.23
C ILE A 160 -19.67 8.84 1.08
N ALA A 161 -20.37 7.85 1.67
CA ALA A 161 -21.57 8.09 2.44
C ALA A 161 -21.66 7.13 3.63
N ARG A 162 -22.34 7.56 4.70
CA ARG A 162 -22.70 6.72 5.84
C ARG A 162 -24.21 6.66 5.94
N PHE A 163 -24.76 5.46 5.80
CA PHE A 163 -26.20 5.24 5.91
C PHE A 163 -26.66 5.09 7.36
N ASN A 164 -25.82 4.43 8.17
CA ASN A 164 -26.04 4.27 9.61
C ASN A 164 -24.69 4.03 10.33
N PRO A 165 -24.64 3.91 11.65
CA PRO A 165 -23.36 3.71 12.38
C PRO A 165 -22.55 2.50 11.93
N ARG A 166 -23.19 1.48 11.34
CA ARG A 166 -22.54 0.23 10.91
C ARG A 166 -22.40 0.07 9.42
N LEU A 167 -23.16 0.83 8.59
CA LEU A 167 -23.18 0.69 7.14
C LEU A 167 -22.72 1.95 6.45
N SER A 168 -21.73 1.83 5.58
CA SER A 168 -21.20 2.92 4.78
C SER A 168 -20.89 2.49 3.35
N LEU A 169 -21.03 3.43 2.41
CA LEU A 169 -20.55 3.33 1.04
C LEU A 169 -19.15 3.92 0.96
N ASN A 170 -18.23 3.19 0.34
CA ASN A 170 -16.82 3.57 0.23
C ASN A 170 -16.36 3.40 -1.22
N TYR A 171 -15.31 4.15 -1.59
CA TYR A 171 -14.52 3.90 -2.79
C TYR A 171 -13.13 3.43 -2.41
N GLU A 172 -12.47 2.78 -3.34
CA GLU A 172 -11.06 2.38 -3.24
C GLU A 172 -10.43 2.34 -4.61
N TRP A 173 -9.22 2.82 -4.71
CA TRP A 173 -8.38 2.64 -5.87
C TRP A 173 -7.06 1.96 -5.46
N ASN A 174 -6.55 1.14 -6.37
CA ASN A 174 -5.34 0.36 -6.19
C ASN A 174 -4.41 0.60 -7.37
N PHE A 175 -3.13 0.71 -7.08
CA PHE A 175 -2.07 0.81 -8.08
C PHE A 175 -0.93 -0.14 -7.71
N GLY A 176 -0.43 -0.90 -8.68
CA GLY A 176 0.59 -1.89 -8.39
C GLY A 176 1.25 -2.51 -9.61
N ILE A 177 1.98 -3.56 -9.34
CA ILE A 177 2.73 -4.34 -10.31
C ILE A 177 2.28 -5.79 -10.21
N SER A 178 1.99 -6.37 -11.37
CA SER A 178 1.58 -7.76 -11.52
C SER A 178 2.65 -8.53 -12.29
N ALA A 179 3.15 -9.61 -11.75
CA ALA A 179 4.22 -10.43 -12.30
C ALA A 179 3.80 -11.90 -12.42
N GLY A 180 4.49 -12.65 -13.28
CA GLY A 180 4.18 -14.08 -13.51
C GLY A 180 3.30 -14.32 -14.74
N TRP A 181 3.09 -13.29 -15.57
CA TRP A 181 2.41 -13.42 -16.83
C TRP A 181 3.21 -14.27 -17.83
N LYS A 182 2.50 -14.96 -18.70
CA LYS A 182 3.06 -15.64 -19.88
C LYS A 182 2.94 -14.70 -21.09
N PRO A 183 4.03 -14.03 -21.50
CA PRO A 183 3.94 -13.07 -22.61
C PRO A 183 3.78 -13.78 -23.95
N TYR A 184 3.41 -13.01 -24.96
CA TYR A 184 3.52 -13.40 -26.36
C TYR A 184 4.93 -13.92 -26.68
N ASP A 185 4.98 -15.00 -27.42
CA ASP A 185 6.20 -15.61 -27.93
C ASP A 185 5.88 -16.27 -29.28
N ASN A 186 6.71 -16.05 -30.29
CA ASN A 186 6.47 -16.57 -31.64
C ASN A 186 6.40 -18.09 -31.70
N ASP A 187 7.19 -18.78 -30.89
CA ASP A 187 7.33 -20.23 -30.95
C ASP A 187 6.37 -20.95 -29.97
N TYR A 188 6.14 -20.34 -28.79
CA TYR A 188 5.47 -21.03 -27.67
C TYR A 188 4.14 -20.41 -27.25
N ASN A 189 3.83 -19.17 -27.65
CA ASN A 189 2.61 -18.46 -27.22
C ASN A 189 2.17 -17.41 -28.27
N SER A 190 2.13 -17.81 -29.53
CA SER A 190 1.89 -16.93 -30.67
C SER A 190 0.47 -16.38 -30.76
N TYR A 191 -0.51 -17.01 -30.12
CA TYR A 191 -1.89 -16.52 -30.07
C TYR A 191 -2.11 -15.38 -29.06
N ASN A 192 -1.19 -15.19 -28.08
CA ASN A 192 -1.40 -14.23 -27.02
C ASN A 192 -1.24 -12.77 -27.49
N GLY A 193 -2.31 -12.20 -28.05
CA GLY A 193 -2.38 -10.79 -28.42
C GLY A 193 -2.58 -9.82 -27.24
N ALA A 194 -2.80 -10.32 -26.04
CA ALA A 194 -3.13 -9.49 -24.88
C ALA A 194 -1.91 -8.98 -24.12
N VAL A 195 -0.90 -9.83 -23.93
CA VAL A 195 0.19 -9.59 -22.98
C VAL A 195 1.54 -9.79 -23.64
N GLY A 196 2.34 -8.72 -23.74
CA GLY A 196 3.70 -8.75 -24.31
C GLY A 196 4.82 -8.83 -23.29
N SER A 197 4.55 -8.71 -21.99
CA SER A 197 5.58 -8.73 -20.95
C SER A 197 5.22 -9.60 -19.74
N ARG A 198 6.26 -10.09 -19.04
CA ARG A 198 6.08 -10.91 -17.81
C ARG A 198 5.64 -10.09 -16.63
N VAL A 199 5.79 -8.77 -16.69
CA VAL A 199 5.44 -7.81 -15.66
C VAL A 199 4.54 -6.74 -16.28
N ASN A 200 3.40 -6.46 -15.64
CA ASN A 200 2.43 -5.48 -16.08
C ASN A 200 2.02 -4.57 -14.93
N ALA A 201 1.63 -3.34 -15.24
CA ALA A 201 0.97 -2.46 -14.30
C ALA A 201 -0.42 -3.03 -13.95
N TYR A 202 -0.82 -2.82 -12.73
CA TYR A 202 -2.13 -3.16 -12.19
C TYR A 202 -2.82 -1.88 -11.72
N LEU A 203 -4.00 -1.63 -12.25
CA LEU A 203 -4.88 -0.55 -11.85
C LEU A 203 -6.23 -1.15 -11.47
N ASN A 204 -6.79 -0.73 -10.36
CA ASN A 204 -8.12 -1.15 -9.95
C ASN A 204 -8.83 -0.01 -9.26
N ALA A 205 -10.12 0.15 -9.54
CA ALA A 205 -10.98 1.11 -8.85
C ALA A 205 -12.35 0.47 -8.61
N GLY A 206 -12.92 0.74 -7.46
CA GLY A 206 -14.23 0.17 -7.12
C GLY A 206 -14.96 0.92 -6.03
N ILE A 207 -16.23 0.58 -5.91
CA ILE A 207 -17.13 1.04 -4.85
C ILE A 207 -17.69 -0.15 -4.11
N TYR A 208 -17.88 -0.01 -2.82
CA TYR A 208 -18.37 -1.10 -2.00
C TYR A 208 -19.09 -0.60 -0.74
N LEU A 209 -20.01 -1.41 -0.28
CA LEU A 209 -20.64 -1.28 1.02
C LEU A 209 -19.75 -1.94 2.07
N ASN A 210 -19.51 -1.23 3.16
CA ASN A 210 -18.83 -1.76 4.34
C ASN A 210 -19.81 -1.86 5.48
N TRP A 211 -20.03 -3.08 5.95
CA TRP A 211 -20.89 -3.38 7.08
C TRP A 211 -20.05 -3.82 8.29
N SER A 212 -20.04 -3.00 9.34
CA SER A 212 -19.37 -3.32 10.60
C SER A 212 -20.20 -4.31 11.41
N LEU A 213 -19.87 -5.60 11.27
CA LEU A 213 -20.56 -6.71 11.96
C LEU A 213 -20.31 -6.66 13.47
N SER A 214 -19.07 -6.40 13.86
CA SER A 214 -18.63 -6.31 15.26
C SER A 214 -17.47 -5.33 15.41
N ARG A 215 -16.97 -5.12 16.62
CA ARG A 215 -15.75 -4.33 16.83
C ARG A 215 -14.51 -4.92 16.13
N TYR A 216 -14.56 -6.20 15.80
CA TYR A 216 -13.43 -6.90 15.17
C TYR A 216 -13.60 -7.05 13.66
N PHE A 217 -14.81 -7.28 13.18
CA PHE A 217 -15.06 -7.68 11.80
C PHE A 217 -15.92 -6.68 11.06
N ASP A 218 -15.47 -6.36 9.85
CA ASP A 218 -16.25 -5.68 8.82
C ASP A 218 -16.44 -6.64 7.65
N PHE A 219 -17.65 -6.73 7.12
CA PHE A 219 -17.98 -7.38 5.85
C PHE A 219 -18.06 -6.31 4.77
N ILE A 220 -17.50 -6.61 3.61
CA ILE A 220 -17.59 -5.74 2.44
C ILE A 220 -18.20 -6.48 1.27
N ILE A 221 -19.01 -5.75 0.48
CA ILE A 221 -19.56 -6.23 -0.79
C ILE A 221 -19.67 -5.06 -1.76
N GLY A 222 -19.31 -5.28 -3.03
CA GLY A 222 -19.35 -4.22 -4.03
C GLY A 222 -18.87 -4.68 -5.39
N GLY A 223 -18.49 -3.72 -6.22
CA GLY A 223 -17.95 -3.96 -7.55
C GLY A 223 -16.69 -3.18 -7.79
N ASP A 224 -15.88 -3.67 -8.71
CA ASP A 224 -14.67 -3.03 -9.14
C ASP A 224 -14.39 -3.23 -10.64
N PHE A 225 -13.51 -2.38 -11.13
CA PHE A 225 -12.92 -2.47 -12.46
C PHE A 225 -11.41 -2.66 -12.31
N THR A 226 -10.86 -3.62 -13.05
CA THR A 226 -9.44 -3.97 -13.05
C THR A 226 -8.88 -3.82 -14.45
N HIS A 227 -7.68 -3.25 -14.53
CA HIS A 227 -6.92 -3.10 -15.76
C HIS A 227 -5.48 -3.59 -15.57
N PHE A 228 -5.02 -4.44 -16.49
CA PHE A 228 -3.62 -4.85 -16.59
C PHE A 228 -3.04 -4.41 -17.93
N SER A 229 -1.87 -3.78 -17.90
CA SER A 229 -1.18 -3.29 -19.09
C SER A 229 0.31 -3.09 -18.83
N ASN A 230 1.13 -3.24 -19.87
CA ASN A 230 2.55 -2.88 -19.77
C ASN A 230 2.86 -1.44 -20.24
N GLY A 231 1.82 -0.61 -20.48
CA GLY A 231 2.00 0.76 -20.94
C GLY A 231 2.62 0.88 -22.34
N ASN A 232 2.41 -0.10 -23.20
CA ASN A 232 3.00 -0.19 -24.57
C ASN A 232 4.54 -0.27 -24.61
N THR A 233 5.16 -0.68 -23.51
CA THR A 233 6.61 -0.87 -23.47
C THR A 233 7.06 -2.09 -24.29
N LYS A 234 6.16 -3.06 -24.53
CA LYS A 234 6.41 -4.25 -25.35
C LYS A 234 5.12 -4.75 -25.98
N PHE A 235 5.13 -4.99 -27.29
CA PHE A 235 4.02 -5.57 -28.04
C PHE A 235 4.01 -7.10 -27.99
N PRO A 236 2.79 -7.70 -28.13
CA PRO A 236 1.48 -7.08 -28.13
C PRO A 236 1.07 -6.58 -26.74
N ASN A 237 0.22 -5.55 -26.68
CA ASN A 237 -0.32 -5.02 -25.43
C ASN A 237 -1.76 -4.53 -25.62
N ALA A 238 -2.67 -5.44 -25.95
CA ALA A 238 -4.10 -5.10 -25.93
C ALA A 238 -4.62 -4.88 -24.50
N GLY A 239 -3.85 -5.32 -23.50
CA GLY A 239 -4.22 -5.26 -22.09
C GLY A 239 -5.37 -6.19 -21.73
N LEU A 240 -5.66 -6.26 -20.44
CA LEU A 240 -6.81 -7.00 -19.89
C LEU A 240 -7.65 -6.06 -19.05
N ASN A 241 -8.94 -6.02 -19.36
CA ASN A 241 -9.93 -5.26 -18.62
C ASN A 241 -10.95 -6.23 -18.03
N ALA A 242 -11.31 -6.06 -16.77
CA ALA A 242 -12.31 -6.88 -16.10
C ALA A 242 -13.17 -6.06 -15.16
N VAL A 243 -14.45 -6.44 -15.04
CA VAL A 243 -15.32 -5.99 -13.96
C VAL A 243 -15.54 -7.14 -13.01
N GLY A 244 -15.54 -6.86 -11.72
CA GLY A 244 -15.63 -7.87 -10.68
C GLY A 244 -16.66 -7.56 -9.61
N LEU A 245 -17.15 -8.63 -9.00
CA LEU A 245 -17.75 -8.54 -7.68
C LEU A 245 -16.63 -8.68 -6.66
N ARG A 246 -16.62 -7.79 -5.67
CA ARG A 246 -15.76 -7.94 -4.49
C ARG A 246 -16.61 -8.28 -3.29
N ALA A 247 -16.24 -9.32 -2.58
CA ALA A 247 -16.76 -9.65 -1.28
C ALA A 247 -15.58 -9.88 -0.35
N GLY A 248 -15.71 -9.53 0.94
CA GLY A 248 -14.55 -9.70 1.79
C GLY A 248 -14.86 -9.54 3.26
N LEU A 249 -13.94 -10.06 4.07
CA LEU A 249 -13.96 -9.93 5.51
C LEU A 249 -12.68 -9.22 5.95
N THR A 250 -12.85 -8.20 6.80
CA THR A 250 -11.74 -7.42 7.33
C THR A 250 -11.72 -7.48 8.85
N TYR A 251 -10.61 -7.90 9.41
CA TYR A 251 -10.35 -7.87 10.84
C TYR A 251 -9.75 -6.52 11.25
N ASN A 252 -10.27 -5.91 12.31
CA ASN A 252 -9.83 -4.62 12.84
C ASN A 252 -9.10 -4.83 14.17
N PHE A 253 -7.82 -4.49 14.22
CA PHE A 253 -7.03 -4.57 15.43
C PHE A 253 -7.29 -3.38 16.35
N GLY A 254 -7.70 -3.64 17.59
CA GLY A 254 -7.82 -2.61 18.62
C GLY A 254 -8.94 -1.58 18.42
N ARG A 255 -9.97 -1.83 17.57
CA ARG A 255 -11.17 -1.00 17.47
C ARG A 255 -12.01 -1.14 18.74
N LYS A 256 -12.41 -0.01 19.34
CA LYS A 256 -13.25 0.02 20.54
C LYS A 256 -14.74 0.01 20.18
N SER A 257 -15.58 -0.59 21.05
CA SER A 257 -17.04 -0.62 20.83
C SER A 257 -17.66 0.78 20.78
N ALA A 258 -17.16 1.72 21.58
CA ALA A 258 -17.60 3.12 21.56
C ALA A 258 -17.35 3.83 20.23
N GLU A 259 -16.36 3.38 19.43
CA GLU A 259 -16.06 3.93 18.10
C GLU A 259 -17.09 3.50 17.03
N MET A 260 -17.99 2.57 17.35
CA MET A 260 -19.10 2.15 16.53
C MET A 260 -20.42 2.89 16.83
N ALA A 261 -20.43 3.72 17.89
CA ALA A 261 -21.61 4.49 18.26
C ALA A 261 -21.90 5.63 17.25
N PRO A 262 -23.16 6.13 17.20
CA PRO A 262 -23.50 7.30 16.43
C PRO A 262 -22.61 8.49 16.82
N ARG A 263 -22.21 9.29 15.83
CA ARG A 263 -21.41 10.50 16.10
C ARG A 263 -22.25 11.58 16.75
N THR A 264 -21.69 12.24 17.74
CA THR A 264 -22.14 13.59 18.12
C THR A 264 -21.90 14.53 16.93
N VAL A 265 -22.93 15.28 16.54
CA VAL A 265 -22.85 16.22 15.43
C VAL A 265 -21.85 17.30 15.79
N CYS A 266 -20.74 17.39 15.04
CA CYS A 266 -19.88 18.57 15.12
C CYS A 266 -20.30 19.58 14.09
N PRO A 267 -20.13 20.91 14.35
CA PRO A 267 -20.43 21.94 13.37
C PRO A 267 -19.74 21.65 12.03
N ALA A 268 -20.45 21.92 10.94
CA ALA A 268 -19.95 21.72 9.59
C ALA A 268 -18.66 22.53 9.40
N PHE A 269 -17.62 21.88 8.93
CA PHE A 269 -16.43 22.61 8.45
C PHE A 269 -16.84 23.48 7.28
N PRO A 270 -16.48 24.76 7.26
CA PRO A 270 -16.69 25.58 6.08
C PRO A 270 -15.92 24.94 4.92
N ARG A 271 -16.63 24.64 3.84
CA ARG A 271 -16.00 24.12 2.61
C ARG A 271 -15.25 25.28 1.97
N HIS A 272 -13.93 25.30 2.12
CA HIS A 272 -13.08 26.19 1.37
C HIS A 272 -12.59 25.46 0.13
N PHE A 273 -13.00 25.93 -1.04
CA PHE A 273 -12.33 25.64 -2.30
C PHE A 273 -11.39 26.81 -2.56
N SER A 274 -10.08 26.60 -2.39
CA SER A 274 -9.07 27.53 -2.91
C SER A 274 -8.52 26.93 -4.20
N TYR A 275 -8.71 27.63 -5.31
CA TYR A 275 -8.02 27.34 -6.56
C TYR A 275 -6.84 28.31 -6.63
N ASP A 276 -5.65 27.87 -6.28
CA ASP A 276 -4.43 28.59 -6.62
C ASP A 276 -4.08 28.21 -8.07
N LEU A 277 -4.45 29.08 -9.01
CA LEU A 277 -3.92 29.02 -10.38
C LEU A 277 -2.56 29.69 -10.35
N PRO A 278 -1.44 28.97 -10.54
CA PRO A 278 -0.16 29.61 -10.76
C PRO A 278 -0.23 30.28 -12.14
N PHE A 279 -0.23 31.60 -12.17
CA PHE A 279 0.09 32.34 -13.37
C PHE A 279 1.60 32.22 -13.60
N PHE A 280 1.98 31.58 -14.71
CA PHE A 280 3.31 31.69 -15.28
C PHE A 280 3.43 32.92 -16.15
#